data_b6d601e079a3c7414586bfbf30bac82a
#
_entry.id   b6d601e079a3c7414586bfbf30bac82a
#
_cell.length_a   1.000
_cell.length_b   1.000
_cell.length_c   1.000
_cell.angle_alpha   90.00
_cell.angle_beta   90.00
_cell.angle_gamma   90.00
#
_symmetry.space_group_name_H-M   'P 1'
#
loop_
_entity.id
_entity.type
_entity.pdbx_description
1 polymer ?
#
loop_
_entity_poly.entity_id
_entity_poly.type
_entity_poly.pdbx_seq_one_letter_code
_entity_poly.pdbx_strand_id
1 'polypeptide(L)'
;MNTPLLRNLVIFMFLVTISVKAQPSGSGLKMSYVVSMANPASKTYQVVLKCDGLSEKTTDFKIPAWMPGYYQILKYADFIHHFKVTDSQGGDIKWEKANHNTWRVSNGALSSLVITYDVEAKRSFVATNYLDEERGFIAPTGMFLHIAGKIKQPVTIAIEPYKGWNRVATGLEPVKGKPFTYTATDFDVLYDSPLLVGALDELPSFTVRNVPHYFIGYKLGTFEREAFIGDLKKVVEAAVDVIGEIPFSDYTFIGTGPGAGGIEHLNSTAVSFSGGPALNTPQGRKGVLSFLGHEYFHHYNAKRIRPVELGPFDYDNGSRTRMLWVAEGVTSYYDDMILRWAGLVSGDDILKTFQNGIRSYETSPGRLFQSVTQASYDTWSDGPFGRKNDEVNKTVSYYEKGPVLALMLDFKIRHETRNKKSLDDVMRTLYFDFYKKKNRGYTEAEFRAVCEAAAGVSLEEFFNYVYTVQEPDYKKYFAYAGLEIDTEEKTEKEAWLGIKAKVQNDSLLITNVDWESPAWQEGVRRQQVLLSINGEKADLKTLEELGQKLKPGDLVKIGVVQNGKTVIIPMLLSQKTSKSFEIKRKSNPAELEKTMLKSWLKE
;
A
#
# COMPACT_ATOMS: atom_id res chain seq x y z
N MET A 1 41.52 -61.10 50.28
CA MET A 1 40.38 -60.54 51.06
C MET A 1 40.18 -59.11 50.68
N ASN A 2 39.37 -58.81 49.72
CA ASN A 2 38.87 -57.46 49.41
C ASN A 2 37.69 -57.62 48.45
N THR A 3 36.50 -57.42 48.93
CA THR A 3 35.25 -57.40 48.18
C THR A 3 35.03 -56.04 47.55
N PRO A 4 34.60 -55.93 46.26
CA PRO A 4 34.18 -54.65 45.71
C PRO A 4 32.66 -54.40 45.91
N LEU A 5 32.35 -53.21 46.36
CA LEU A 5 30.98 -52.65 46.44
C LEU A 5 30.40 -52.46 45.04
N LEU A 6 29.25 -53.08 44.79
CA LEU A 6 28.36 -52.71 43.68
C LEU A 6 27.62 -51.38 44.03
N ARG A 7 27.79 -50.39 43.16
CA ARG A 7 27.05 -49.11 43.21
C ARG A 7 25.87 -49.23 42.22
N ASN A 8 24.67 -49.39 42.79
CA ASN A 8 23.42 -49.37 42.01
C ASN A 8 23.15 -47.91 41.53
N LEU A 9 23.15 -47.71 40.19
CA LEU A 9 22.74 -46.48 39.53
C LEU A 9 21.23 -46.59 39.27
N VAL A 10 20.42 -45.88 40.04
CA VAL A 10 18.98 -45.76 39.80
C VAL A 10 18.77 -44.64 38.76
N ILE A 11 18.40 -45.01 37.55
CA ILE A 11 18.01 -44.08 36.48
C ILE A 11 16.54 -43.68 36.72
N PHE A 12 16.31 -42.46 37.19
CA PHE A 12 14.98 -41.85 37.22
C PHE A 12 14.61 -41.42 35.77
N MET A 13 13.74 -42.19 35.14
CA MET A 13 13.13 -41.87 33.86
C MET A 13 12.00 -40.86 34.13
N PHE A 14 12.25 -39.57 33.91
CA PHE A 14 11.20 -38.56 33.90
C PHE A 14 10.33 -38.76 32.64
N LEU A 15 9.16 -39.35 32.81
CA LEU A 15 8.08 -39.33 31.83
C LEU A 15 7.52 -37.88 31.78
N VAL A 16 7.99 -37.11 30.81
CA VAL A 16 7.34 -35.84 30.43
C VAL A 16 6.06 -36.22 29.69
N THR A 17 4.95 -36.20 30.37
CA THR A 17 3.64 -36.25 29.73
C THR A 17 3.40 -34.89 29.04
N ILE A 18 3.64 -34.84 27.74
CA ILE A 18 3.20 -33.73 26.89
C ILE A 18 1.67 -33.83 26.85
N SER A 19 1.01 -33.05 27.69
CA SER A 19 -0.42 -32.78 27.54
C SER A 19 -0.60 -31.96 26.26
N VAL A 20 -0.82 -32.63 25.15
CA VAL A 20 -1.41 -31.98 23.96
C VAL A 20 -2.79 -31.51 24.41
N LYS A 21 -2.90 -30.22 24.74
CA LYS A 21 -4.21 -29.59 24.85
C LYS A 21 -4.85 -29.74 23.47
N ALA A 22 -5.82 -30.62 23.36
CA ALA A 22 -6.72 -30.66 22.22
C ALA A 22 -7.27 -29.23 22.08
N GLN A 23 -7.02 -28.60 20.94
CA GLN A 23 -7.76 -27.39 20.57
C GLN A 23 -9.24 -27.73 20.70
N PRO A 24 -10.08 -26.83 21.26
CA PRO A 24 -11.50 -27.07 21.33
C PRO A 24 -11.97 -27.37 19.91
N SER A 25 -12.59 -28.53 19.72
CA SER A 25 -13.27 -28.93 18.50
C SER A 25 -14.10 -27.73 18.04
N GLY A 26 -13.78 -27.17 16.87
CA GLY A 26 -14.46 -26.01 16.32
C GLY A 26 -15.97 -26.20 16.41
N SER A 27 -16.70 -25.12 16.64
CA SER A 27 -18.15 -25.04 16.52
C SER A 27 -18.54 -25.91 15.34
N GLY A 28 -19.62 -26.71 15.46
CA GLY A 28 -20.07 -27.58 14.37
C GLY A 28 -20.43 -26.82 13.09
N LEU A 29 -20.25 -25.49 13.07
CA LEU A 29 -20.42 -24.60 11.94
C LEU A 29 -19.41 -24.90 10.84
N LYS A 30 -19.91 -25.12 9.62
CA LYS A 30 -19.13 -25.28 8.39
C LYS A 30 -19.66 -24.30 7.35
N MET A 31 -18.74 -23.59 6.70
CA MET A 31 -19.05 -22.67 5.62
C MET A 31 -18.25 -23.02 4.38
N SER A 32 -18.93 -23.13 3.24
CA SER A 32 -18.29 -23.39 1.95
C SER A 32 -18.94 -22.57 0.84
N TYR A 33 -18.10 -22.11 -0.08
CA TYR A 33 -18.51 -21.30 -1.23
C TYR A 33 -18.21 -22.06 -2.53
N VAL A 34 -19.12 -21.85 -3.50
CA VAL A 34 -18.86 -22.13 -4.91
C VAL A 34 -19.03 -20.83 -5.66
N VAL A 35 -18.02 -20.43 -6.42
CA VAL A 35 -18.04 -19.24 -7.26
C VAL A 35 -17.99 -19.68 -8.71
N SER A 36 -19.05 -19.40 -9.47
CA SER A 36 -19.18 -19.73 -10.88
C SER A 36 -19.10 -18.49 -11.76
N MET A 37 -18.49 -18.66 -12.93
CA MET A 37 -18.36 -17.66 -13.98
C MET A 37 -18.72 -18.24 -15.36
N ALA A 38 -19.82 -19.00 -15.43
CA ALA A 38 -20.24 -19.69 -16.64
C ALA A 38 -20.51 -18.78 -17.84
N ASN A 39 -20.90 -17.52 -17.60
CA ASN A 39 -21.11 -16.50 -18.62
C ASN A 39 -20.34 -15.22 -18.29
N PRO A 40 -19.03 -15.14 -18.58
CA PRO A 40 -18.21 -13.98 -18.21
C PRO A 40 -18.59 -12.69 -18.94
N ALA A 41 -19.23 -12.76 -20.12
CA ALA A 41 -19.75 -11.58 -20.82
C ALA A 41 -20.83 -10.83 -20.00
N SER A 42 -21.51 -11.50 -19.06
CA SER A 42 -22.46 -10.86 -18.15
C SER A 42 -21.78 -9.93 -17.13
N LYS A 43 -20.45 -10.06 -16.94
CA LYS A 43 -19.68 -9.36 -15.90
C LYS A 43 -20.26 -9.58 -14.50
N THR A 44 -20.71 -10.81 -14.23
CA THR A 44 -21.40 -11.19 -12.99
C THR A 44 -20.96 -12.59 -12.58
N TYR A 45 -20.49 -12.71 -11.34
CA TYR A 45 -20.23 -14.00 -10.69
C TYR A 45 -21.49 -14.50 -10.01
N GLN A 46 -21.74 -15.82 -10.09
CA GLN A 46 -22.74 -16.50 -9.27
C GLN A 46 -22.05 -17.12 -8.05
N VAL A 47 -22.58 -16.87 -6.87
CA VAL A 47 -22.06 -17.41 -5.62
C VAL A 47 -23.08 -18.25 -4.90
N VAL A 48 -22.68 -19.44 -4.51
CA VAL A 48 -23.46 -20.33 -3.64
C VAL A 48 -22.70 -20.50 -2.33
N LEU A 49 -23.27 -20.06 -1.23
CA LEU A 49 -22.78 -20.27 0.12
C LEU A 49 -23.62 -21.36 0.80
N LYS A 50 -22.96 -22.40 1.28
CA LYS A 50 -23.56 -23.43 2.13
C LYS A 50 -23.07 -23.27 3.56
N CYS A 51 -24.01 -23.21 4.50
CA CYS A 51 -23.74 -23.13 5.92
C CYS A 51 -24.39 -24.33 6.62
N ASP A 52 -23.63 -25.09 7.40
CA ASP A 52 -24.09 -26.20 8.22
C ASP A 52 -23.66 -26.00 9.66
N GLY A 53 -24.47 -26.43 10.63
CA GLY A 53 -24.18 -26.30 12.06
C GLY A 53 -24.55 -24.94 12.64
N LEU A 54 -25.53 -24.25 12.05
CA LEU A 54 -26.10 -23.03 12.63
C LEU A 54 -26.87 -23.39 13.91
N SER A 55 -26.71 -22.57 14.95
CA SER A 55 -27.34 -22.77 16.28
C SER A 55 -28.33 -21.66 16.65
N GLU A 56 -28.20 -20.50 16.01
CA GLU A 56 -29.04 -19.34 16.29
C GLU A 56 -30.32 -19.40 15.45
N LYS A 57 -31.44 -18.88 15.97
CA LYS A 57 -32.71 -18.78 15.24
C LYS A 57 -32.69 -17.71 14.17
N THR A 58 -31.81 -16.76 14.29
CA THR A 58 -31.60 -15.66 13.35
C THR A 58 -30.11 -15.50 13.12
N THR A 59 -29.70 -15.43 11.86
CA THR A 59 -28.29 -15.31 11.49
C THR A 59 -28.08 -14.08 10.61
N ASP A 60 -27.15 -13.21 11.00
CA ASP A 60 -26.77 -12.04 10.22
C ASP A 60 -25.57 -12.37 9.34
N PHE A 61 -25.77 -12.31 8.01
CA PHE A 61 -24.72 -12.43 7.00
C PHE A 61 -24.26 -11.04 6.57
N LYS A 62 -22.95 -10.81 6.58
CA LYS A 62 -22.35 -9.50 6.32
C LYS A 62 -21.33 -9.57 5.20
N ILE A 63 -21.19 -8.47 4.45
CA ILE A 63 -20.05 -8.23 3.57
C ILE A 63 -19.24 -7.06 4.10
N PRO A 64 -17.89 -7.10 4.01
CA PRO A 64 -17.05 -5.94 4.34
C PRO A 64 -17.45 -4.68 3.59
N ALA A 65 -17.21 -3.52 4.18
CA ALA A 65 -17.41 -2.23 3.51
C ALA A 65 -16.12 -1.73 2.83
N TRP A 66 -14.98 -2.33 3.13
CA TRP A 66 -13.65 -1.98 2.63
C TRP A 66 -12.71 -3.18 2.60
N MET A 67 -11.51 -3.01 2.03
CA MET A 67 -10.48 -4.03 1.90
C MET A 67 -9.19 -3.56 2.61
N PRO A 68 -8.56 -4.40 3.46
CA PRO A 68 -7.24 -4.12 4.00
C PRO A 68 -6.20 -3.89 2.90
N GLY A 69 -5.40 -2.81 3.02
CA GLY A 69 -4.51 -2.33 1.97
C GLY A 69 -5.12 -1.20 1.12
N TYR A 70 -6.46 -1.08 1.07
CA TYR A 70 -7.13 0.03 0.41
C TYR A 70 -7.97 0.82 1.42
N TYR A 71 -7.44 1.85 1.96
CA TYR A 71 -7.99 2.63 3.09
C TYR A 71 -9.12 3.57 2.69
N GLN A 72 -10.14 3.06 2.00
CA GLN A 72 -11.36 3.77 1.61
C GLN A 72 -12.58 2.84 1.65
N ILE A 73 -13.76 3.41 1.90
CA ILE A 73 -15.03 2.66 1.87
C ILE A 73 -15.43 2.41 0.41
N LEU A 74 -15.60 1.13 0.06
CA LEU A 74 -15.91 0.67 -1.30
C LEU A 74 -17.35 0.24 -1.50
N LYS A 75 -18.17 0.18 -0.43
CA LYS A 75 -19.62 -0.16 -0.45
C LYS A 75 -19.92 -1.43 -1.25
N TYR A 76 -19.19 -2.51 -1.04
CA TYR A 76 -19.30 -3.76 -1.79
C TYR A 76 -20.73 -4.33 -1.83
N ALA A 77 -21.55 -4.04 -0.82
CA ALA A 77 -22.94 -4.48 -0.76
C ALA A 77 -23.82 -3.95 -1.93
N ASP A 78 -23.42 -2.84 -2.58
CA ASP A 78 -24.12 -2.28 -3.73
C ASP A 78 -24.00 -3.16 -4.99
N PHE A 79 -23.01 -4.04 -5.03
CA PHE A 79 -22.74 -4.95 -6.14
C PHE A 79 -23.31 -6.35 -5.93
N ILE A 80 -24.02 -6.59 -4.81
CA ILE A 80 -24.69 -7.87 -4.54
C ILE A 80 -26.15 -7.80 -4.98
N HIS A 81 -26.54 -8.73 -5.86
CA HIS A 81 -27.86 -8.80 -6.46
C HIS A 81 -28.47 -10.20 -6.28
N HIS A 82 -29.77 -10.34 -6.50
CA HIS A 82 -30.50 -11.62 -6.51
C HIS A 82 -30.25 -12.49 -5.27
N PHE A 83 -30.11 -11.85 -4.10
CA PHE A 83 -29.88 -12.57 -2.84
C PHE A 83 -31.09 -13.42 -2.49
N LYS A 84 -30.89 -14.74 -2.31
CA LYS A 84 -31.91 -15.72 -1.98
C LYS A 84 -31.37 -16.68 -0.92
N VAL A 85 -32.25 -17.11 -0.02
CA VAL A 85 -31.95 -18.11 1.02
C VAL A 85 -32.95 -19.25 0.94
N THR A 86 -32.44 -20.48 0.96
CA THR A 86 -33.24 -21.70 1.00
C THR A 86 -32.73 -22.64 2.09
N ASP A 87 -33.58 -23.54 2.52
CA ASP A 87 -33.18 -24.71 3.28
C ASP A 87 -32.53 -25.78 2.38
N SER A 88 -32.10 -26.89 2.96
CA SER A 88 -31.48 -28.02 2.22
C SER A 88 -32.39 -28.73 1.23
N GLN A 89 -33.70 -28.50 1.31
CA GLN A 89 -34.75 -29.08 0.41
C GLN A 89 -35.20 -28.09 -0.67
N GLY A 90 -34.64 -26.86 -0.68
CA GLY A 90 -34.98 -25.80 -1.62
C GLY A 90 -36.16 -24.93 -1.19
N GLY A 91 -36.69 -25.11 0.02
CA GLY A 91 -37.73 -24.25 0.60
C GLY A 91 -37.20 -22.84 0.90
N ASP A 92 -37.93 -21.81 0.49
CA ASP A 92 -37.54 -20.41 0.69
C ASP A 92 -37.55 -20.02 2.18
N ILE A 93 -36.48 -19.35 2.61
CA ILE A 93 -36.31 -18.85 3.97
C ILE A 93 -36.38 -17.32 3.98
N LYS A 94 -37.17 -16.79 4.93
CA LYS A 94 -37.35 -15.34 5.08
C LYS A 94 -36.05 -14.64 5.50
N TRP A 95 -35.78 -13.55 4.82
CA TRP A 95 -34.66 -12.65 5.14
C TRP A 95 -35.07 -11.19 4.95
N GLU A 96 -34.30 -10.28 5.53
CA GLU A 96 -34.44 -8.83 5.36
C GLU A 96 -33.05 -8.15 5.32
N LYS A 97 -32.96 -6.96 4.73
CA LYS A 97 -31.78 -6.12 4.76
C LYS A 97 -31.78 -5.37 6.11
N ALA A 98 -30.95 -5.81 7.07
CA ALA A 98 -30.90 -5.19 8.41
C ALA A 98 -30.20 -3.82 8.39
N ASN A 99 -29.20 -3.67 7.53
CA ASN A 99 -28.53 -2.40 7.23
C ASN A 99 -27.85 -2.48 5.85
N HIS A 100 -27.01 -1.49 5.50
CA HIS A 100 -26.39 -1.40 4.18
C HIS A 100 -25.63 -2.68 3.78
N ASN A 101 -24.86 -3.29 4.68
CA ASN A 101 -24.00 -4.43 4.39
C ASN A 101 -24.41 -5.75 5.09
N THR A 102 -25.62 -5.84 5.65
CA THR A 102 -26.06 -6.97 6.46
C THR A 102 -27.41 -7.50 6.01
N TRP A 103 -27.48 -8.82 5.75
CA TRP A 103 -28.71 -9.59 5.47
C TRP A 103 -29.04 -10.44 6.68
N ARG A 104 -30.18 -10.19 7.30
CA ARG A 104 -30.71 -10.94 8.44
C ARG A 104 -31.60 -12.07 7.97
N VAL A 105 -31.25 -13.30 8.29
CA VAL A 105 -31.98 -14.52 7.91
C VAL A 105 -32.68 -15.10 9.11
N SER A 106 -33.99 -15.30 9.01
CA SER A 106 -34.84 -15.92 10.05
C SER A 106 -34.86 -17.44 9.85
N ASN A 107 -33.80 -18.13 10.24
CA ASN A 107 -33.64 -19.57 10.00
C ASN A 107 -34.34 -20.47 11.02
N GLY A 108 -34.93 -19.93 12.11
CA GLY A 108 -35.68 -20.71 13.09
C GLY A 108 -34.88 -21.81 13.73
N ALA A 109 -35.28 -23.07 13.54
CA ALA A 109 -34.56 -24.25 14.05
C ALA A 109 -33.66 -24.93 12.99
N LEU A 110 -33.57 -24.36 11.80
CA LEU A 110 -32.71 -24.92 10.73
C LEU A 110 -31.24 -24.74 11.07
N SER A 111 -30.52 -25.83 10.99
CA SER A 111 -29.05 -25.84 11.17
C SER A 111 -28.26 -25.72 9.88
N SER A 112 -28.97 -25.82 8.73
CA SER A 112 -28.35 -25.79 7.39
C SER A 112 -29.10 -24.80 6.49
N LEU A 113 -28.36 -23.95 5.79
CA LEU A 113 -28.85 -22.98 4.82
C LEU A 113 -28.04 -23.03 3.53
N VAL A 114 -28.71 -22.75 2.42
CA VAL A 114 -28.07 -22.45 1.14
C VAL A 114 -28.44 -21.02 0.75
N ILE A 115 -27.40 -20.19 0.54
CA ILE A 115 -27.55 -18.78 0.15
C ILE A 115 -26.98 -18.63 -1.25
N THR A 116 -27.74 -18.04 -2.15
CA THR A 116 -27.29 -17.71 -3.50
C THR A 116 -27.36 -16.22 -3.74
N TYR A 117 -26.39 -15.68 -4.43
CA TYR A 117 -26.36 -14.27 -4.83
C TYR A 117 -25.44 -14.07 -6.03
N ASP A 118 -25.69 -12.98 -6.75
CA ASP A 118 -24.86 -12.53 -7.85
C ASP A 118 -23.97 -11.39 -7.39
N VAL A 119 -22.74 -11.32 -7.94
CA VAL A 119 -21.78 -10.24 -7.68
C VAL A 119 -21.41 -9.55 -8.98
N GLU A 120 -21.77 -8.29 -9.12
CA GLU A 120 -21.41 -7.47 -10.27
C GLU A 120 -19.90 -7.16 -10.27
N ALA A 121 -19.23 -7.33 -11.43
CA ALA A 121 -17.78 -7.32 -11.57
C ALA A 121 -17.33 -6.54 -12.83
N LYS A 122 -17.70 -5.26 -12.91
CA LYS A 122 -17.47 -4.40 -14.10
C LYS A 122 -16.19 -3.55 -14.04
N ARG A 123 -15.64 -3.33 -12.86
CA ARG A 123 -14.56 -2.37 -12.64
C ARG A 123 -13.20 -3.05 -12.50
N SER A 124 -12.30 -2.83 -13.46
CA SER A 124 -10.92 -3.31 -13.40
C SER A 124 -10.09 -2.46 -12.44
N PHE A 125 -9.95 -2.92 -11.21
CA PHE A 125 -9.13 -2.33 -10.16
C PHE A 125 -8.76 -3.40 -9.11
N VAL A 126 -7.56 -3.35 -8.53
CA VAL A 126 -7.05 -4.38 -7.61
C VAL A 126 -7.84 -4.55 -6.31
N ALA A 127 -8.72 -3.60 -5.94
CA ALA A 127 -9.61 -3.71 -4.79
C ALA A 127 -11.07 -4.04 -5.15
N THR A 128 -11.38 -4.35 -6.40
CA THR A 128 -12.76 -4.63 -6.85
C THR A 128 -12.84 -5.87 -7.70
N ASN A 129 -13.99 -6.54 -7.69
CA ASN A 129 -14.23 -7.68 -8.58
C ASN A 129 -14.27 -7.23 -10.04
N TYR A 130 -13.67 -8.03 -10.91
CA TYR A 130 -13.65 -7.84 -12.35
C TYR A 130 -13.86 -9.16 -13.08
N LEU A 131 -14.67 -9.13 -14.14
CA LEU A 131 -14.93 -10.30 -14.98
C LEU A 131 -15.13 -9.86 -16.42
N ASP A 132 -14.40 -10.47 -17.33
CA ASP A 132 -14.60 -10.38 -18.76
C ASP A 132 -14.41 -11.77 -19.42
N GLU A 133 -14.46 -11.84 -20.74
CA GLU A 133 -14.33 -13.09 -21.51
C GLU A 133 -12.92 -13.70 -21.50
N GLU A 134 -11.93 -12.98 -20.95
CA GLU A 134 -10.53 -13.40 -20.93
C GLU A 134 -10.03 -13.75 -19.53
N ARG A 135 -10.57 -13.09 -18.47
CA ARG A 135 -10.16 -13.34 -17.07
C ARG A 135 -11.21 -12.92 -16.06
N GLY A 136 -11.13 -13.49 -14.87
CA GLY A 136 -11.82 -13.04 -13.68
C GLY A 136 -10.83 -12.65 -12.58
N PHE A 137 -11.07 -11.52 -11.90
CA PHE A 137 -10.37 -11.13 -10.69
C PHE A 137 -11.38 -11.00 -9.54
N ILE A 138 -11.12 -11.71 -8.46
CA ILE A 138 -11.94 -11.74 -7.26
C ILE A 138 -11.20 -11.00 -6.15
N ALA A 139 -11.77 -9.88 -5.71
CA ALA A 139 -11.42 -9.20 -4.46
C ALA A 139 -12.30 -9.81 -3.35
N PRO A 140 -11.76 -10.64 -2.45
CA PRO A 140 -12.58 -11.48 -1.57
C PRO A 140 -13.50 -10.71 -0.63
N THR A 141 -13.09 -9.52 -0.18
CA THR A 141 -13.93 -8.63 0.64
C THR A 141 -15.21 -8.18 -0.07
N GLY A 142 -15.19 -8.12 -1.39
CA GLY A 142 -16.36 -7.78 -2.21
C GLY A 142 -17.11 -9.01 -2.75
N MET A 143 -16.71 -10.22 -2.35
CA MET A 143 -17.26 -11.47 -2.88
C MET A 143 -17.92 -12.33 -1.81
N PHE A 144 -17.29 -12.50 -0.65
CA PHE A 144 -17.68 -13.53 0.33
C PHE A 144 -18.34 -12.93 1.56
N LEU A 145 -19.55 -13.40 1.87
CA LEU A 145 -20.29 -13.04 3.08
C LEU A 145 -19.75 -13.81 4.29
N HIS A 146 -19.61 -13.18 5.43
CA HIS A 146 -19.34 -13.85 6.69
C HIS A 146 -20.54 -13.76 7.64
N ILE A 147 -20.61 -14.64 8.63
CA ILE A 147 -21.57 -14.54 9.72
C ILE A 147 -21.04 -13.52 10.75
N ALA A 148 -21.90 -12.60 11.18
CA ALA A 148 -21.56 -11.59 12.18
C ALA A 148 -20.93 -12.24 13.44
N GLY A 149 -19.78 -11.72 13.86
CA GLY A 149 -19.02 -12.25 15.00
C GLY A 149 -18.29 -13.58 14.75
N LYS A 150 -18.27 -14.11 13.51
CA LYS A 150 -17.60 -15.38 13.17
C LYS A 150 -16.45 -15.20 12.17
N ILE A 151 -15.71 -14.10 12.27
CA ILE A 151 -14.53 -13.85 11.41
C ILE A 151 -13.48 -14.98 11.52
N LYS A 152 -13.32 -15.60 12.68
CA LYS A 152 -12.37 -16.71 12.90
C LYS A 152 -12.89 -18.09 12.48
N GLN A 153 -13.96 -18.14 11.67
CA GLN A 153 -14.50 -19.38 11.11
C GLN A 153 -13.68 -19.83 9.89
N PRO A 154 -13.14 -21.06 9.87
CA PRO A 154 -12.53 -21.64 8.67
C PRO A 154 -13.53 -21.81 7.53
N VAL A 155 -13.05 -21.63 6.30
CA VAL A 155 -13.90 -21.71 5.10
C VAL A 155 -13.23 -22.48 3.96
N THR A 156 -14.04 -23.05 3.09
CA THR A 156 -13.60 -23.68 1.84
C THR A 156 -14.22 -22.96 0.65
N ILE A 157 -13.44 -22.73 -0.39
CA ILE A 157 -13.85 -22.01 -1.60
C ILE A 157 -13.56 -22.89 -2.80
N ALA A 158 -14.57 -23.22 -3.60
CA ALA A 158 -14.46 -23.87 -4.90
C ALA A 158 -14.72 -22.85 -6.00
N ILE A 159 -13.82 -22.78 -6.98
CA ILE A 159 -13.96 -21.96 -8.17
C ILE A 159 -14.39 -22.85 -9.31
N GLU A 160 -15.46 -22.49 -10.01
CA GLU A 160 -15.90 -23.09 -11.26
C GLU A 160 -15.54 -22.15 -12.41
N PRO A 161 -14.36 -22.33 -13.02
CA PRO A 161 -13.87 -21.40 -14.05
C PRO A 161 -14.71 -21.49 -15.33
N TYR A 162 -14.68 -20.43 -16.13
CA TYR A 162 -15.21 -20.46 -17.49
C TYR A 162 -14.46 -21.52 -18.34
N LYS A 163 -15.16 -22.07 -19.31
CA LYS A 163 -14.62 -23.11 -20.20
C LYS A 163 -13.30 -22.66 -20.86
N GLY A 164 -12.24 -23.45 -20.66
CA GLY A 164 -10.89 -23.15 -21.18
C GLY A 164 -10.00 -22.34 -20.22
N TRP A 165 -10.53 -21.83 -19.12
CA TRP A 165 -9.73 -21.25 -18.07
C TRP A 165 -9.20 -22.37 -17.15
N ASN A 166 -7.91 -22.50 -17.11
CA ASN A 166 -7.23 -23.66 -16.51
C ASN A 166 -6.37 -23.32 -15.30
N ARG A 167 -6.38 -22.06 -14.86
CA ARG A 167 -5.49 -21.62 -13.77
C ARG A 167 -6.17 -20.62 -12.83
N VAL A 168 -5.79 -20.72 -11.56
CA VAL A 168 -6.09 -19.72 -10.51
C VAL A 168 -4.78 -19.35 -9.85
N ALA A 169 -4.50 -18.04 -9.80
CA ALA A 169 -3.39 -17.49 -9.02
C ALA A 169 -3.95 -16.90 -7.72
N THR A 170 -3.45 -17.32 -6.57
CA THR A 170 -3.89 -16.90 -5.24
C THR A 170 -2.85 -17.30 -4.20
N GLY A 171 -2.89 -16.66 -3.03
CA GLY A 171 -2.14 -17.06 -1.84
C GLY A 171 -2.86 -18.09 -0.94
N LEU A 172 -4.06 -18.56 -1.33
CA LEU A 172 -4.81 -19.56 -0.56
C LEU A 172 -4.22 -20.96 -0.70
N GLU A 173 -4.29 -21.74 0.37
CA GLU A 173 -3.87 -23.14 0.39
C GLU A 173 -4.81 -24.01 -0.44
N PRO A 174 -4.31 -24.77 -1.43
CA PRO A 174 -5.12 -25.68 -2.24
C PRO A 174 -5.56 -26.91 -1.43
N VAL A 175 -6.78 -27.36 -1.66
CA VAL A 175 -7.29 -28.61 -1.07
C VAL A 175 -6.79 -29.79 -1.90
N LYS A 176 -5.98 -30.66 -1.29
CA LYS A 176 -5.39 -31.83 -1.96
C LYS A 176 -6.45 -32.70 -2.65
N GLY A 177 -6.24 -32.97 -3.93
CA GLY A 177 -7.13 -33.81 -4.75
C GLY A 177 -8.43 -33.16 -5.21
N LYS A 178 -8.64 -31.88 -4.94
CA LYS A 178 -9.81 -31.11 -5.42
C LYS A 178 -9.32 -29.93 -6.26
N PRO A 179 -9.37 -30.00 -7.59
CA PRO A 179 -8.95 -28.89 -8.44
C PRO A 179 -9.75 -27.63 -8.13
N PHE A 180 -9.10 -26.47 -8.25
CA PHE A 180 -9.68 -25.13 -8.03
C PHE A 180 -10.44 -24.97 -6.70
N THR A 181 -10.05 -25.76 -5.70
CA THR A 181 -10.63 -25.72 -4.35
C THR A 181 -9.56 -25.32 -3.36
N TYR A 182 -9.86 -24.34 -2.52
CA TYR A 182 -8.95 -23.70 -1.59
C TYR A 182 -9.56 -23.65 -0.19
N THR A 183 -8.71 -23.47 0.82
CA THR A 183 -9.14 -23.27 2.20
C THR A 183 -8.48 -22.03 2.79
N ALA A 184 -9.21 -21.36 3.67
CA ALA A 184 -8.69 -20.30 4.54
C ALA A 184 -8.97 -20.66 5.99
N THR A 185 -8.02 -20.40 6.86
CA THR A 185 -8.12 -20.66 8.31
C THR A 185 -9.16 -19.81 8.99
N ASP A 186 -9.45 -18.64 8.43
CA ASP A 186 -10.45 -17.71 8.86
C ASP A 186 -10.76 -16.67 7.76
N PHE A 187 -11.72 -15.77 8.02
CA PHE A 187 -12.08 -14.72 7.06
C PHE A 187 -11.03 -13.62 6.93
N ASP A 188 -10.17 -13.37 7.93
CA ASP A 188 -9.06 -12.42 7.76
C ASP A 188 -8.10 -12.92 6.69
N VAL A 189 -7.77 -14.22 6.69
CA VAL A 189 -6.94 -14.86 5.66
C VAL A 189 -7.67 -14.87 4.31
N LEU A 190 -8.97 -15.22 4.27
CA LEU A 190 -9.74 -15.21 3.02
C LEU A 190 -9.78 -13.82 2.39
N TYR A 191 -10.10 -12.80 3.18
CA TYR A 191 -10.23 -11.41 2.70
C TYR A 191 -8.90 -10.81 2.24
N ASP A 192 -7.79 -11.37 2.70
CA ASP A 192 -6.44 -11.00 2.30
C ASP A 192 -5.85 -11.91 1.20
N SER A 193 -6.68 -12.67 0.48
CA SER A 193 -6.22 -13.62 -0.54
C SER A 193 -7.00 -13.46 -1.85
N PRO A 194 -6.63 -12.50 -2.71
CA PRO A 194 -7.27 -12.32 -4.01
C PRO A 194 -7.07 -13.55 -4.91
N LEU A 195 -7.98 -13.72 -5.88
CA LEU A 195 -7.89 -14.80 -6.86
C LEU A 195 -7.98 -14.21 -8.27
N LEU A 196 -6.99 -14.52 -9.10
CA LEU A 196 -7.03 -14.26 -10.54
C LEU A 196 -7.29 -15.59 -11.26
N VAL A 197 -8.31 -15.62 -12.11
CA VAL A 197 -8.77 -16.83 -12.81
C VAL A 197 -8.74 -16.60 -14.31
N GLY A 198 -8.18 -17.52 -15.09
CA GLY A 198 -8.12 -17.40 -16.54
C GLY A 198 -7.20 -18.39 -17.22
N ALA A 199 -6.93 -18.16 -18.49
CA ALA A 199 -5.79 -18.73 -19.21
C ALA A 199 -4.55 -17.86 -18.90
N LEU A 200 -3.94 -18.10 -17.73
CA LEU A 200 -2.90 -17.23 -17.19
C LEU A 200 -1.51 -17.62 -17.68
N ASP A 201 -0.68 -16.61 -17.87
CA ASP A 201 0.75 -16.71 -18.19
C ASP A 201 1.58 -16.80 -16.89
N GLU A 202 2.76 -17.39 -16.95
CA GLU A 202 3.68 -17.50 -15.81
C GLU A 202 5.09 -17.14 -16.25
N LEU A 203 5.79 -16.37 -15.42
CA LEU A 203 7.21 -16.13 -15.56
C LEU A 203 7.99 -17.28 -14.89
N PRO A 204 9.30 -17.44 -15.20
CA PRO A 204 10.13 -18.42 -14.49
C PRO A 204 10.06 -18.23 -12.97
N SER A 205 9.82 -19.30 -12.23
CA SER A 205 9.82 -19.26 -10.77
C SER A 205 11.24 -19.16 -10.22
N PHE A 206 11.37 -18.62 -9.02
CA PHE A 206 12.66 -18.56 -8.32
C PHE A 206 12.50 -18.90 -6.84
N THR A 207 13.61 -19.16 -6.18
CA THR A 207 13.62 -19.53 -4.76
C THR A 207 14.54 -18.59 -3.98
N VAL A 208 14.05 -18.10 -2.82
CA VAL A 208 14.82 -17.34 -1.84
C VAL A 208 14.72 -18.05 -0.49
N ARG A 209 15.86 -18.38 0.14
CA ARG A 209 15.93 -19.13 1.41
C ARG A 209 15.03 -20.37 1.43
N ASN A 210 15.03 -21.14 0.34
CA ASN A 210 14.22 -22.35 0.12
C ASN A 210 12.69 -22.11 0.01
N VAL A 211 12.23 -20.89 -0.07
CA VAL A 211 10.83 -20.55 -0.30
C VAL A 211 10.62 -20.19 -1.77
N PRO A 212 9.71 -20.89 -2.49
CA PRO A 212 9.42 -20.61 -3.88
C PRO A 212 8.62 -19.32 -4.05
N HIS A 213 8.91 -18.60 -5.13
CA HIS A 213 8.23 -17.38 -5.54
C HIS A 213 7.77 -17.53 -6.99
N TYR A 214 6.52 -17.16 -7.24
CA TYR A 214 5.86 -17.25 -8.53
C TYR A 214 5.45 -15.89 -9.02
N PHE A 215 5.43 -15.67 -10.34
CA PHE A 215 4.82 -14.54 -10.97
C PHE A 215 3.81 -15.05 -12.02
N ILE A 216 2.53 -14.96 -11.69
CA ILE A 216 1.45 -15.51 -12.49
C ILE A 216 0.48 -14.36 -12.84
N GLY A 217 0.08 -14.24 -14.10
CA GLY A 217 -0.81 -13.15 -14.46
C GLY A 217 -1.43 -13.26 -15.84
N TYR A 218 -2.25 -12.27 -16.14
CA TYR A 218 -2.94 -12.15 -17.41
C TYR A 218 -2.08 -11.38 -18.40
N LYS A 219 -1.79 -11.98 -19.58
CA LYS A 219 -1.07 -11.34 -20.70
C LYS A 219 0.16 -10.55 -20.21
N LEU A 220 1.11 -11.24 -19.58
CA LEU A 220 2.29 -10.61 -18.97
C LEU A 220 3.21 -9.88 -19.98
N GLY A 221 2.93 -9.97 -21.27
CA GLY A 221 3.66 -9.26 -22.32
C GLY A 221 4.93 -9.97 -22.79
N THR A 222 5.62 -9.30 -23.75
CA THR A 222 6.85 -9.83 -24.35
C THR A 222 8.04 -8.98 -23.93
N PHE A 223 8.99 -9.59 -23.22
CA PHE A 223 10.23 -9.00 -22.71
C PHE A 223 11.20 -10.11 -22.31
N GLU A 224 12.44 -9.75 -21.95
CA GLU A 224 13.47 -10.66 -21.45
C GLU A 224 13.12 -11.18 -20.05
N ARG A 225 12.32 -12.25 -19.97
CA ARG A 225 11.70 -12.77 -18.74
C ARG A 225 12.73 -13.23 -17.71
N GLU A 226 13.78 -13.94 -18.16
CA GLU A 226 14.86 -14.42 -17.26
C GLU A 226 15.62 -13.26 -16.60
N ALA A 227 15.94 -12.22 -17.37
CA ALA A 227 16.62 -11.04 -16.84
C ALA A 227 15.75 -10.28 -15.82
N PHE A 228 14.46 -10.13 -16.10
CA PHE A 228 13.51 -9.51 -15.18
C PHE A 228 13.38 -10.30 -13.88
N ILE A 229 13.19 -11.61 -13.96
CA ILE A 229 13.08 -12.50 -12.79
C ILE A 229 14.39 -12.56 -12.00
N GLY A 230 15.54 -12.55 -12.69
CA GLY A 230 16.84 -12.47 -12.03
C GLY A 230 17.01 -11.21 -11.19
N ASP A 231 16.53 -10.07 -11.68
CA ASP A 231 16.55 -8.80 -10.92
C ASP A 231 15.49 -8.79 -9.82
N LEU A 232 14.27 -9.31 -10.07
CA LEU A 232 13.22 -9.44 -9.03
C LEU A 232 13.68 -10.34 -7.87
N LYS A 233 14.40 -11.42 -8.16
CA LYS A 233 14.99 -12.28 -7.13
C LYS A 233 15.93 -11.50 -6.22
N LYS A 234 16.82 -10.66 -6.79
CA LYS A 234 17.73 -9.81 -5.98
C LYS A 234 16.98 -8.83 -5.10
N VAL A 235 15.86 -8.27 -5.62
CA VAL A 235 14.97 -7.39 -4.85
C VAL A 235 14.37 -8.14 -3.65
N VAL A 236 13.84 -9.34 -3.88
CA VAL A 236 13.28 -10.18 -2.82
C VAL A 236 14.34 -10.58 -1.80
N GLU A 237 15.54 -10.97 -2.22
CA GLU A 237 16.66 -11.29 -1.33
C GLU A 237 17.03 -10.11 -0.44
N ALA A 238 17.16 -8.92 -1.01
CA ALA A 238 17.47 -7.69 -0.27
C ALA A 238 16.36 -7.30 0.73
N ALA A 239 15.09 -7.49 0.36
CA ALA A 239 13.94 -7.25 1.24
C ALA A 239 13.93 -8.23 2.43
N VAL A 240 14.20 -9.50 2.18
CA VAL A 240 14.25 -10.55 3.21
C VAL A 240 15.41 -10.31 4.19
N ASP A 241 16.52 -9.79 3.73
CA ASP A 241 17.69 -9.49 4.58
C ASP A 241 17.40 -8.44 5.66
N VAL A 242 16.43 -7.54 5.45
CA VAL A 242 16.03 -6.55 6.46
C VAL A 242 15.54 -7.23 7.74
N ILE A 243 14.67 -8.21 7.63
CA ILE A 243 14.08 -8.92 8.78
C ILE A 243 14.85 -10.20 9.11
N GLY A 244 15.28 -10.94 8.09
CA GLY A 244 16.05 -12.16 8.26
C GLY A 244 15.24 -13.47 8.23
N GLU A 245 13.92 -13.43 8.04
CA GLU A 245 13.01 -14.57 8.05
C GLU A 245 11.92 -14.42 6.96
N ILE A 246 11.50 -15.53 6.35
CA ILE A 246 10.34 -15.57 5.44
C ILE A 246 9.20 -16.28 6.17
N PRO A 247 8.03 -15.62 6.39
CA PRO A 247 6.96 -16.17 7.24
C PRO A 247 5.86 -16.93 6.50
N PHE A 248 6.13 -17.46 5.32
CA PHE A 248 5.18 -18.22 4.48
C PHE A 248 5.88 -19.35 3.74
N SER A 249 5.09 -20.30 3.22
CA SER A 249 5.57 -21.48 2.46
C SER A 249 5.92 -21.14 1.01
N ASP A 250 5.22 -20.16 0.43
CA ASP A 250 5.39 -19.67 -0.93
C ASP A 250 4.86 -18.25 -1.06
N TYR A 251 5.20 -17.56 -2.18
CA TYR A 251 4.72 -16.22 -2.49
C TYR A 251 4.33 -16.10 -3.96
N THR A 252 3.20 -15.46 -4.24
CA THR A 252 2.73 -15.24 -5.61
C THR A 252 2.56 -13.75 -5.93
N PHE A 253 3.30 -13.24 -6.91
CA PHE A 253 3.01 -11.99 -7.58
C PHE A 253 1.88 -12.23 -8.59
N ILE A 254 0.74 -11.57 -8.42
CA ILE A 254 -0.46 -11.74 -9.25
C ILE A 254 -0.60 -10.56 -10.20
N GLY A 255 -0.23 -10.74 -11.46
CA GLY A 255 -0.34 -9.73 -12.51
C GLY A 255 -1.76 -9.65 -13.06
N THR A 256 -2.56 -8.68 -12.64
CA THR A 256 -3.99 -8.57 -13.01
C THR A 256 -4.21 -8.07 -14.44
N GLY A 257 -3.18 -7.61 -15.13
CA GLY A 257 -3.21 -7.02 -16.46
C GLY A 257 -3.07 -5.49 -16.42
N PRO A 258 -3.35 -4.79 -17.54
CA PRO A 258 -3.21 -3.33 -17.62
C PRO A 258 -4.09 -2.61 -16.58
N GLY A 259 -3.57 -1.55 -15.99
CA GLY A 259 -4.27 -0.77 -14.97
C GLY A 259 -3.30 0.10 -14.17
N ALA A 260 -3.68 0.43 -12.96
CA ALA A 260 -2.85 1.16 -12.01
C ALA A 260 -3.00 0.56 -10.60
N GLY A 261 -1.92 0.63 -9.82
CA GLY A 261 -1.87 0.26 -8.41
C GLY A 261 -1.56 -1.21 -8.15
N GLY A 262 -1.30 -1.47 -6.90
CA GLY A 262 -1.12 -2.77 -6.28
C GLY A 262 -1.80 -2.80 -4.92
N ILE A 263 -1.98 -3.98 -4.38
CA ILE A 263 -2.38 -4.22 -3.00
C ILE A 263 -1.60 -5.42 -2.50
N GLU A 264 -0.99 -5.21 -1.37
CA GLU A 264 -0.21 -6.18 -0.62
C GLU A 264 -1.09 -7.18 0.14
N HIS A 265 -0.59 -8.41 0.28
CA HIS A 265 -1.26 -9.50 1.00
C HIS A 265 -0.26 -10.30 1.84
N LEU A 266 -0.76 -11.24 2.68
CA LEU A 266 0.07 -12.02 3.60
C LEU A 266 1.19 -12.81 2.92
N ASN A 267 0.91 -13.41 1.76
CA ASN A 267 1.86 -14.21 0.97
C ASN A 267 1.64 -14.06 -0.56
N SER A 268 1.06 -12.94 -0.97
CA SER A 268 0.90 -12.57 -2.37
C SER A 268 0.81 -11.06 -2.51
N THR A 269 0.84 -10.57 -3.74
CA THR A 269 0.44 -9.20 -4.07
C THR A 269 -0.33 -9.20 -5.38
N ALA A 270 -1.41 -8.44 -5.45
CA ALA A 270 -2.16 -8.21 -6.69
C ALA A 270 -1.73 -6.87 -7.29
N VAL A 271 -1.10 -6.90 -8.46
CA VAL A 271 -0.55 -5.71 -9.12
C VAL A 271 -1.07 -5.55 -10.53
N SER A 272 -1.34 -4.32 -10.93
CA SER A 272 -1.51 -4.00 -12.34
C SER A 272 -0.17 -4.15 -13.04
N PHE A 273 -0.07 -5.11 -13.96
CA PHE A 273 1.17 -5.41 -14.66
C PHE A 273 0.90 -5.62 -16.16
N SER A 274 1.69 -4.95 -16.98
CA SER A 274 1.68 -5.11 -18.43
C SER A 274 3.13 -4.99 -18.91
N GLY A 275 3.77 -6.12 -19.15
CA GLY A 275 5.15 -6.18 -19.63
C GLY A 275 5.27 -5.71 -21.09
N GLY A 276 6.47 -5.27 -21.44
CA GLY A 276 6.79 -4.81 -22.80
C GLY A 276 8.28 -4.55 -22.99
N PRO A 277 8.71 -4.10 -24.18
CA PRO A 277 10.13 -3.90 -24.53
C PRO A 277 10.92 -2.99 -23.58
N ALA A 278 10.24 -2.07 -22.87
CA ALA A 278 10.89 -1.23 -21.86
C ALA A 278 11.58 -2.07 -20.76
N LEU A 279 11.01 -3.24 -20.43
CA LEU A 279 11.58 -4.13 -19.40
C LEU A 279 12.85 -4.89 -19.87
N ASN A 280 13.27 -4.74 -21.14
CA ASN A 280 14.51 -5.35 -21.63
C ASN A 280 15.76 -4.63 -21.12
N THR A 281 15.62 -3.42 -20.58
CA THR A 281 16.73 -2.65 -20.04
C THR A 281 16.68 -2.53 -18.51
N PRO A 282 17.81 -2.47 -17.80
CA PRO A 282 17.83 -2.22 -16.35
C PRO A 282 17.06 -0.95 -15.97
N GLN A 283 17.25 0.13 -16.73
CA GLN A 283 16.55 1.40 -16.48
C GLN A 283 15.03 1.28 -16.64
N GLY A 284 14.56 0.57 -17.66
CA GLY A 284 13.12 0.33 -17.86
C GLY A 284 12.50 -0.57 -16.79
N ARG A 285 13.30 -1.46 -16.17
CA ARG A 285 12.85 -2.31 -15.05
C ARG A 285 12.79 -1.58 -13.71
N LYS A 286 13.57 -0.51 -13.52
CA LYS A 286 13.75 0.16 -12.23
C LYS A 286 12.41 0.48 -11.52
N GLY A 287 11.51 1.18 -12.19
CA GLY A 287 10.25 1.60 -11.57
C GLY A 287 9.32 0.42 -11.22
N VAL A 288 9.28 -0.59 -12.09
CA VAL A 288 8.47 -1.80 -11.84
C VAL A 288 9.06 -2.62 -10.68
N LEU A 289 10.39 -2.75 -10.61
CA LEU A 289 11.05 -3.49 -9.53
C LEU A 289 10.97 -2.76 -8.19
N SER A 290 11.02 -1.41 -8.17
CA SER A 290 10.75 -0.61 -6.97
C SER A 290 9.34 -0.88 -6.46
N PHE A 291 8.34 -0.78 -7.34
CA PHE A 291 6.95 -1.06 -7.00
C PHE A 291 6.73 -2.49 -6.50
N LEU A 292 7.29 -3.51 -7.18
CA LEU A 292 7.21 -4.89 -6.72
C LEU A 292 7.96 -5.13 -5.40
N GLY A 293 9.04 -4.40 -5.16
CA GLY A 293 9.79 -4.40 -3.89
C GLY A 293 8.96 -3.78 -2.75
N HIS A 294 8.24 -2.69 -3.02
CA HIS A 294 7.30 -2.05 -2.11
C HIS A 294 6.19 -3.03 -1.69
N GLU A 295 5.48 -3.59 -2.66
CA GLU A 295 4.41 -4.54 -2.44
C GLU A 295 4.90 -5.83 -1.73
N TYR A 296 6.10 -6.30 -2.07
CA TYR A 296 6.69 -7.44 -1.39
C TYR A 296 7.03 -7.12 0.06
N PHE A 297 7.64 -5.95 0.35
CA PHE A 297 8.04 -5.59 1.71
C PHE A 297 6.83 -5.43 2.66
N HIS A 298 5.68 -5.11 2.13
CA HIS A 298 4.44 -5.03 2.89
C HIS A 298 4.02 -6.34 3.56
N HIS A 299 4.46 -7.52 3.08
CA HIS A 299 4.18 -8.74 3.82
C HIS A 299 4.80 -8.73 5.22
N TYR A 300 5.86 -7.91 5.43
CA TYR A 300 6.37 -7.56 6.76
C TYR A 300 5.65 -6.32 7.30
N ASN A 301 5.84 -5.16 6.66
CA ASN A 301 5.37 -3.86 7.14
C ASN A 301 4.01 -3.51 6.53
N ALA A 302 3.02 -3.66 7.26
CA ALA A 302 1.58 -3.55 7.26
C ALA A 302 0.86 -4.89 7.51
N LYS A 303 1.32 -6.02 6.99
CA LYS A 303 0.60 -7.29 7.23
C LYS A 303 0.99 -7.94 8.55
N ARG A 304 2.22 -7.80 9.01
CA ARG A 304 2.74 -8.40 10.25
C ARG A 304 3.21 -7.35 11.26
N ILE A 305 4.04 -6.43 10.83
CA ILE A 305 4.43 -5.22 11.56
C ILE A 305 3.35 -4.18 11.29
N ARG A 306 2.41 -3.97 12.20
CA ARG A 306 1.26 -3.10 11.97
C ARG A 306 0.83 -2.34 13.22
N PRO A 307 0.22 -1.17 13.10
CA PRO A 307 -0.44 -0.53 14.23
C PRO A 307 -1.62 -1.36 14.72
N VAL A 308 -1.95 -1.27 16.01
CA VAL A 308 -3.04 -2.05 16.63
C VAL A 308 -4.39 -1.80 15.96
N GLU A 309 -4.61 -0.62 15.39
CA GLU A 309 -5.84 -0.26 14.67
C GLU A 309 -6.03 -1.09 13.38
N LEU A 310 -4.93 -1.61 12.80
CA LEU A 310 -4.96 -2.47 11.62
C LEU A 310 -5.03 -3.98 11.98
N GLY A 311 -5.60 -4.31 13.13
CA GLY A 311 -5.89 -5.71 13.48
C GLY A 311 -6.19 -5.94 14.94
N PRO A 312 -7.36 -6.54 15.28
CA PRO A 312 -8.38 -7.02 14.34
C PRO A 312 -9.08 -5.89 13.58
N PHE A 313 -9.48 -6.17 12.32
CA PHE A 313 -10.08 -5.17 11.43
C PHE A 313 -11.55 -4.89 11.78
N ASP A 314 -11.95 -3.61 11.73
CA ASP A 314 -13.37 -3.22 11.65
C ASP A 314 -13.80 -3.19 10.18
N TYR A 315 -14.35 -4.30 9.70
CA TYR A 315 -14.80 -4.44 8.31
C TYR A 315 -16.03 -3.60 7.96
N ASP A 316 -16.74 -3.04 8.96
CA ASP A 316 -17.93 -2.23 8.74
C ASP A 316 -17.61 -0.73 8.56
N ASN A 317 -16.71 -0.18 9.39
CA ASN A 317 -16.48 1.26 9.48
C ASN A 317 -15.09 1.70 9.04
N GLY A 318 -14.19 0.73 8.77
CA GLY A 318 -12.80 0.99 8.47
C GLY A 318 -11.93 1.12 9.72
N SER A 319 -10.63 0.94 9.56
CA SER A 319 -9.64 0.92 10.63
C SER A 319 -8.71 2.14 10.52
N ARG A 320 -9.16 3.28 11.03
CA ARG A 320 -8.38 4.53 10.96
C ARG A 320 -7.18 4.47 11.91
N THR A 321 -6.01 4.81 11.41
CA THR A 321 -4.78 4.91 12.17
C THR A 321 -4.00 6.18 11.82
N ARG A 322 -3.19 6.67 12.74
CA ARG A 322 -2.24 7.78 12.51
C ARG A 322 -0.89 7.29 11.99
N MET A 323 -0.74 5.98 11.75
CA MET A 323 0.54 5.32 11.52
C MET A 323 0.72 4.82 10.07
N LEU A 324 -0.08 5.28 9.10
CA LEU A 324 0.16 4.92 7.69
C LEU A 324 1.49 5.47 7.17
N TRP A 325 2.02 6.54 7.75
CA TRP A 325 3.35 7.02 7.42
C TRP A 325 4.44 5.99 7.77
N VAL A 326 4.19 5.08 8.74
CA VAL A 326 5.06 3.93 9.01
C VAL A 326 4.72 2.77 8.09
N ALA A 327 3.43 2.41 7.99
CA ALA A 327 3.01 1.28 7.15
C ALA A 327 3.40 1.48 5.67
N GLU A 328 3.22 2.68 5.13
CA GLU A 328 3.45 3.04 3.73
C GLU A 328 4.76 3.79 3.52
N GLY A 329 4.98 4.85 4.34
CA GLY A 329 6.13 5.72 4.14
C GLY A 329 7.47 5.06 4.49
N VAL A 330 7.53 4.24 5.55
CA VAL A 330 8.72 3.42 5.83
C VAL A 330 8.90 2.33 4.78
N THR A 331 7.81 1.76 4.25
CA THR A 331 7.90 0.83 3.12
C THR A 331 8.48 1.51 1.88
N SER A 332 8.05 2.76 1.58
CA SER A 332 8.62 3.54 0.47
C SER A 332 10.10 3.91 0.67
N TYR A 333 10.55 4.07 1.91
CA TYR A 333 11.98 4.16 2.20
C TYR A 333 12.71 2.85 1.84
N TYR A 334 12.12 1.72 2.25
CA TYR A 334 12.74 0.42 1.99
C TYR A 334 12.70 0.03 0.52
N ASP A 335 11.67 0.36 -0.26
CA ASP A 335 11.65 -0.01 -1.68
C ASP A 335 12.80 0.62 -2.47
N ASP A 336 13.15 1.88 -2.19
CA ASP A 336 14.32 2.55 -2.75
C ASP A 336 15.64 1.89 -2.28
N MET A 337 15.77 1.64 -0.97
CA MET A 337 16.98 1.04 -0.40
C MET A 337 17.18 -0.41 -0.84
N ILE A 338 16.12 -1.17 -0.98
CA ILE A 338 16.15 -2.56 -1.48
C ILE A 338 16.72 -2.60 -2.92
N LEU A 339 16.32 -1.68 -3.80
CA LEU A 339 16.92 -1.58 -5.14
C LEU A 339 18.43 -1.31 -5.07
N ARG A 340 18.85 -0.45 -4.16
CA ARG A 340 20.27 -0.16 -3.95
C ARG A 340 21.01 -1.39 -3.42
N TRP A 341 20.46 -2.05 -2.43
CA TRP A 341 21.07 -3.23 -1.80
C TRP A 341 21.05 -4.46 -2.72
N ALA A 342 20.10 -4.52 -3.65
CA ALA A 342 20.07 -5.50 -4.74
C ALA A 342 21.10 -5.20 -5.86
N GLY A 343 21.82 -4.07 -5.80
CA GLY A 343 22.80 -3.66 -6.79
C GLY A 343 22.19 -3.19 -8.12
N LEU A 344 20.91 -2.80 -8.13
CA LEU A 344 20.18 -2.39 -9.34
C LEU A 344 20.24 -0.88 -9.60
N VAL A 345 20.63 -0.10 -8.61
CA VAL A 345 20.85 1.35 -8.70
C VAL A 345 22.12 1.77 -7.97
N SER A 346 22.71 2.89 -8.36
CA SER A 346 23.89 3.44 -7.69
C SER A 346 23.54 4.19 -6.40
N GLY A 347 24.53 4.45 -5.54
CA GLY A 347 24.35 5.32 -4.37
C GLY A 347 23.91 6.73 -4.76
N ASP A 348 24.43 7.26 -5.86
CA ASP A 348 24.07 8.60 -6.34
C ASP A 348 22.63 8.65 -6.89
N ASP A 349 22.13 7.54 -7.48
CA ASP A 349 20.70 7.43 -7.83
C ASP A 349 19.81 7.55 -6.59
N ILE A 350 20.18 6.91 -5.48
CA ILE A 350 19.45 6.99 -4.21
C ILE A 350 19.49 8.41 -3.63
N LEU A 351 20.65 9.07 -3.62
CA LEU A 351 20.72 10.47 -3.18
C LEU A 351 19.82 11.36 -4.03
N LYS A 352 19.78 11.12 -5.35
CA LYS A 352 18.89 11.84 -6.27
C LYS A 352 17.40 11.55 -6.01
N THR A 353 17.05 10.32 -5.69
CA THR A 353 15.68 9.93 -5.35
C THR A 353 15.22 10.68 -4.10
N PHE A 354 15.98 10.67 -3.01
CA PHE A 354 15.65 11.42 -1.79
C PHE A 354 15.65 12.93 -1.99
N GLN A 355 16.58 13.47 -2.77
CA GLN A 355 16.57 14.89 -3.15
C GLN A 355 15.25 15.28 -3.81
N ASN A 356 14.78 14.48 -4.77
CA ASN A 356 13.53 14.75 -5.49
C ASN A 356 12.32 14.60 -4.57
N GLY A 357 12.29 13.58 -3.68
CA GLY A 357 11.24 13.38 -2.69
C GLY A 357 11.13 14.55 -1.71
N ILE A 358 12.26 15.02 -1.17
CA ILE A 358 12.30 16.20 -0.28
C ILE A 358 11.79 17.43 -1.04
N ARG A 359 12.25 17.65 -2.27
CA ARG A 359 11.79 18.79 -3.08
C ARG A 359 10.29 18.73 -3.35
N SER A 360 9.73 17.55 -3.70
CA SER A 360 8.31 17.36 -3.94
C SER A 360 7.49 17.74 -2.70
N TYR A 361 7.87 17.18 -1.54
CA TYR A 361 7.21 17.48 -0.28
C TYR A 361 7.33 18.96 0.11
N GLU A 362 8.54 19.54 0.07
CA GLU A 362 8.79 20.92 0.53
C GLU A 362 8.19 21.99 -0.39
N THR A 363 7.89 21.67 -1.65
CA THR A 363 7.18 22.56 -2.57
C THR A 363 5.65 22.39 -2.52
N SER A 364 5.16 21.37 -1.83
CA SER A 364 3.72 21.15 -1.65
C SER A 364 3.15 22.11 -0.60
N PRO A 365 2.08 22.89 -0.91
CA PRO A 365 1.43 23.75 0.09
C PRO A 365 0.92 22.97 1.31
N GLY A 366 0.55 21.70 1.13
CA GLY A 366 0.02 20.83 2.19
C GLY A 366 0.93 20.74 3.41
N ARG A 367 2.26 20.83 3.22
CA ARG A 367 3.24 20.79 4.30
C ARG A 367 3.04 21.87 5.38
N LEU A 368 2.38 22.98 5.04
CA LEU A 368 2.11 24.10 5.96
C LEU A 368 0.84 23.87 6.79
N PHE A 369 0.00 22.90 6.43
CA PHE A 369 -1.35 22.74 6.98
C PHE A 369 -1.57 21.38 7.66
N GLN A 370 -0.88 20.31 7.23
CA GLN A 370 -1.18 18.97 7.70
C GLN A 370 0.08 18.22 8.11
N SER A 371 0.06 17.60 9.30
CA SER A 371 1.10 16.66 9.71
C SER A 371 0.94 15.32 9.01
N VAL A 372 2.02 14.51 8.98
CA VAL A 372 1.95 13.17 8.37
C VAL A 372 1.08 12.19 9.15
N THR A 373 0.94 12.36 10.46
CA THR A 373 0.01 11.58 11.28
C THR A 373 -1.44 11.93 11.00
N GLN A 374 -1.74 13.22 10.76
CA GLN A 374 -3.07 13.64 10.35
C GLN A 374 -3.38 13.15 8.93
N ALA A 375 -2.44 13.26 7.98
CA ALA A 375 -2.58 12.71 6.64
C ALA A 375 -2.88 11.21 6.65
N SER A 376 -2.20 10.46 7.52
CA SER A 376 -2.45 9.03 7.73
C SER A 376 -3.88 8.77 8.19
N TYR A 377 -4.40 9.56 9.13
CA TYR A 377 -5.75 9.40 9.67
C TYR A 377 -6.84 9.82 8.68
N ASP A 378 -6.60 10.92 7.94
CA ASP A 378 -7.57 11.53 7.03
C ASP A 378 -7.63 10.85 5.65
N THR A 379 -6.75 9.87 5.37
CA THR A 379 -6.70 9.16 4.08
C THR A 379 -8.04 8.55 3.67
N TRP A 380 -8.88 8.17 4.64
CA TRP A 380 -10.22 7.61 4.42
C TRP A 380 -11.19 8.57 3.73
N SER A 381 -10.99 9.87 3.90
CA SER A 381 -11.76 10.94 3.25
C SER A 381 -11.01 11.58 2.09
N ASP A 382 -9.71 11.76 2.24
CA ASP A 382 -8.91 12.60 1.35
C ASP A 382 -8.16 11.77 0.28
N GLY A 383 -8.01 10.46 0.53
CA GLY A 383 -7.13 9.59 -0.25
C GLY A 383 -5.65 9.84 0.07
N PRO A 384 -4.77 8.98 -0.42
CA PRO A 384 -3.32 9.03 -0.09
C PRO A 384 -2.58 10.18 -0.75
N PHE A 385 -3.17 10.81 -1.78
CA PHE A 385 -2.57 11.91 -2.56
C PHE A 385 -3.39 13.22 -2.45
N GLY A 386 -4.27 13.30 -1.45
CA GLY A 386 -5.07 14.48 -1.16
C GLY A 386 -6.34 14.65 -2.00
N ARG A 387 -7.09 15.67 -1.67
CA ARG A 387 -8.39 15.95 -2.29
C ARG A 387 -8.22 16.50 -3.70
N LYS A 388 -8.73 15.79 -4.69
CA LYS A 388 -8.58 16.15 -6.11
C LYS A 388 -9.29 17.44 -6.49
N ASN A 389 -10.32 17.85 -5.75
CA ASN A 389 -11.19 18.97 -6.09
C ASN A 389 -10.97 20.22 -5.23
N ASP A 390 -10.06 20.17 -4.26
CA ASP A 390 -9.76 21.34 -3.44
C ASP A 390 -9.04 22.40 -4.28
N GLU A 391 -9.36 23.66 -4.01
CA GLU A 391 -8.77 24.82 -4.66
C GLU A 391 -7.26 24.88 -4.43
N VAL A 392 -6.82 24.56 -3.21
CA VAL A 392 -5.44 24.30 -2.83
C VAL A 392 -5.38 22.97 -2.14
N ASN A 393 -4.48 22.09 -2.59
CA ASN A 393 -4.25 20.86 -1.87
C ASN A 393 -3.50 21.16 -0.56
N LYS A 394 -4.27 21.23 0.54
CA LYS A 394 -3.75 21.43 1.91
C LYS A 394 -3.36 20.13 2.61
N THR A 395 -3.31 19.02 1.87
CA THR A 395 -2.96 17.70 2.37
C THR A 395 -1.54 17.33 1.97
N VAL A 396 -0.89 16.50 2.77
CA VAL A 396 0.40 15.87 2.43
C VAL A 396 0.19 14.38 2.13
N SER A 397 1.06 13.81 1.30
CA SER A 397 1.13 12.38 1.11
C SER A 397 2.11 11.77 2.12
N TYR A 398 1.68 10.71 2.81
CA TYR A 398 2.59 9.91 3.63
C TYR A 398 3.58 9.09 2.79
N TYR A 399 3.31 8.90 1.49
CA TYR A 399 4.27 8.35 0.53
C TYR A 399 5.39 9.34 0.15
N GLU A 400 5.20 10.65 0.38
CA GLU A 400 6.23 11.66 0.12
C GLU A 400 7.00 12.03 1.39
N LYS A 401 6.30 12.38 2.49
CA LYS A 401 6.95 12.77 3.76
C LYS A 401 7.50 11.57 4.52
N GLY A 402 6.82 10.41 4.45
CA GLY A 402 7.18 9.22 5.22
C GLY A 402 8.57 8.68 4.94
N PRO A 403 8.99 8.45 3.67
CA PRO A 403 10.34 7.97 3.36
C PRO A 403 11.43 8.96 3.79
N VAL A 404 11.17 10.27 3.73
CA VAL A 404 12.10 11.30 4.22
C VAL A 404 12.29 11.19 5.73
N LEU A 405 11.19 11.02 6.48
CA LEU A 405 11.25 10.81 7.93
C LEU A 405 11.95 9.48 8.29
N ALA A 406 11.70 8.42 7.52
CA ALA A 406 12.36 7.13 7.72
C ALA A 406 13.88 7.24 7.51
N LEU A 407 14.32 7.94 6.47
CA LEU A 407 15.75 8.25 6.23
C LEU A 407 16.37 9.01 7.40
N MET A 408 15.69 10.06 7.87
CA MET A 408 16.18 10.87 8.99
C MET A 408 16.26 10.04 10.28
N LEU A 409 15.27 9.19 10.54
CA LEU A 409 15.26 8.28 11.69
C LEU A 409 16.41 7.27 11.61
N ASP A 410 16.65 6.67 10.43
CA ASP A 410 17.76 5.74 10.23
C ASP A 410 19.10 6.42 10.47
N PHE A 411 19.32 7.61 9.92
CA PHE A 411 20.56 8.39 10.16
C PHE A 411 20.72 8.76 11.64
N LYS A 412 19.65 9.15 12.34
CA LYS A 412 19.70 9.46 13.76
C LYS A 412 20.10 8.23 14.59
N ILE A 413 19.44 7.07 14.36
CA ILE A 413 19.77 5.83 15.07
C ILE A 413 21.22 5.43 14.80
N ARG A 414 21.69 5.45 13.56
CA ARG A 414 23.08 5.14 13.18
C ARG A 414 24.06 6.07 13.88
N HIS A 415 23.79 7.38 13.88
CA HIS A 415 24.66 8.38 14.51
C HIS A 415 24.80 8.12 16.02
N GLU A 416 23.70 8.04 16.75
CA GLU A 416 23.69 7.87 18.21
C GLU A 416 24.33 6.55 18.65
N THR A 417 24.17 5.50 17.86
CA THR A 417 24.72 4.18 18.16
C THR A 417 26.12 3.96 17.57
N ARG A 418 26.72 5.00 16.95
CA ARG A 418 27.99 4.88 16.22
C ARG A 418 27.93 3.77 15.15
N ASN A 419 26.84 3.76 14.38
CA ASN A 419 26.51 2.81 13.32
C ASN A 419 26.36 1.33 13.76
N LYS A 420 26.08 1.09 15.05
CA LYS A 420 25.81 -0.28 15.55
C LYS A 420 24.37 -0.73 15.34
N LYS A 421 23.46 0.20 15.20
CA LYS A 421 22.02 -0.06 14.94
C LYS A 421 21.52 0.85 13.81
N SER A 422 20.40 0.47 13.23
CA SER A 422 19.74 1.14 12.13
C SER A 422 18.20 1.05 12.29
N LEU A 423 17.45 1.57 11.33
CA LEU A 423 16.01 1.38 11.25
C LEU A 423 15.63 -0.10 11.12
N ASP A 424 16.49 -0.95 10.54
CA ASP A 424 16.27 -2.40 10.46
C ASP A 424 16.08 -3.03 11.84
N ASP A 425 16.83 -2.54 12.88
CA ASP A 425 16.69 -3.06 14.25
C ASP A 425 15.34 -2.70 14.87
N VAL A 426 14.78 -1.53 14.53
CA VAL A 426 13.41 -1.16 14.88
C VAL A 426 12.42 -2.12 14.25
N MET A 427 12.54 -2.37 12.94
CA MET A 427 11.65 -3.26 12.20
C MET A 427 11.73 -4.70 12.72
N ARG A 428 12.95 -5.21 13.02
CA ARG A 428 13.13 -6.54 13.63
C ARG A 428 12.48 -6.61 15.02
N THR A 429 12.64 -5.59 15.85
CA THR A 429 11.98 -5.53 17.17
C THR A 429 10.46 -5.59 17.04
N LEU A 430 9.88 -4.80 16.13
CA LEU A 430 8.44 -4.83 15.87
C LEU A 430 7.98 -6.18 15.34
N TYR A 431 8.77 -6.82 14.47
CA TYR A 431 8.44 -8.13 13.93
C TYR A 431 8.52 -9.25 15.01
N PHE A 432 9.65 -9.37 15.71
CA PHE A 432 9.87 -10.48 16.63
C PHE A 432 9.15 -10.30 17.97
N ASP A 433 9.16 -9.10 18.55
CA ASP A 433 8.55 -8.89 19.86
C ASP A 433 7.05 -8.60 19.79
N PHE A 434 6.57 -7.88 18.80
CA PHE A 434 5.14 -7.54 18.70
C PHE A 434 4.37 -8.58 17.89
N TYR A 435 4.72 -8.81 16.64
CA TYR A 435 4.01 -9.78 15.81
C TYR A 435 4.22 -11.22 16.32
N LYS A 436 5.46 -11.70 16.39
CA LYS A 436 5.73 -13.12 16.73
C LYS A 436 5.43 -13.45 18.19
N LYS A 437 5.91 -12.64 19.15
CA LYS A 437 5.82 -12.95 20.57
C LYS A 437 4.53 -12.48 21.22
N LYS A 438 4.11 -11.22 20.99
CA LYS A 438 2.87 -10.67 21.56
C LYS A 438 1.64 -10.99 20.72
N ASN A 439 1.80 -11.46 19.48
CA ASN A 439 0.74 -11.74 18.50
C ASN A 439 -0.24 -10.57 18.31
N ARG A 440 0.28 -9.35 18.21
CA ARG A 440 -0.50 -8.13 17.98
C ARG A 440 0.33 -7.04 17.32
N GLY A 441 -0.34 -5.99 16.87
CA GLY A 441 0.30 -4.76 16.41
C GLY A 441 0.89 -3.93 17.56
N TYR A 442 1.50 -2.82 17.21
CA TYR A 442 2.07 -1.83 18.13
C TYR A 442 1.16 -0.59 18.22
N THR A 443 1.16 0.08 19.37
CA THR A 443 0.59 1.43 19.51
C THR A 443 1.59 2.49 19.06
N GLU A 444 1.11 3.70 18.75
CA GLU A 444 1.97 4.85 18.41
C GLU A 444 3.06 5.11 19.48
N ALA A 445 2.68 5.05 20.76
CA ALA A 445 3.61 5.19 21.88
C ALA A 445 4.66 4.07 21.94
N GLU A 446 4.26 2.82 21.65
CA GLU A 446 5.18 1.68 21.61
C GLU A 446 6.15 1.78 20.42
N PHE A 447 5.68 2.25 19.26
CA PHE A 447 6.57 2.52 18.11
C PHE A 447 7.66 3.54 18.49
N ARG A 448 7.25 4.67 19.08
CA ARG A 448 8.20 5.68 19.56
C ARG A 448 9.19 5.09 20.58
N ALA A 449 8.71 4.34 21.55
CA ALA A 449 9.57 3.71 22.56
C ALA A 449 10.58 2.73 21.95
N VAL A 450 10.19 1.95 20.93
CA VAL A 450 11.11 1.05 20.20
C VAL A 450 12.17 1.86 19.45
N CYS A 451 11.80 2.96 18.79
CA CYS A 451 12.76 3.85 18.11
C CYS A 451 13.75 4.47 19.11
N GLU A 452 13.27 4.98 20.26
CA GLU A 452 14.12 5.57 21.31
C GLU A 452 15.03 4.52 21.96
N ALA A 453 14.54 3.29 22.15
CA ALA A 453 15.37 2.17 22.65
C ALA A 453 16.43 1.73 21.61
N ALA A 454 16.13 1.79 20.34
CA ALA A 454 17.10 1.53 19.28
C ALA A 454 18.18 2.61 19.24
N ALA A 455 17.80 3.89 19.29
CA ALA A 455 18.72 5.03 19.28
C ALA A 455 19.50 5.20 20.59
N GLY A 456 18.96 4.75 21.74
CA GLY A 456 19.52 4.95 23.06
C GLY A 456 19.39 6.37 23.62
N VAL A 457 18.60 7.23 22.96
CA VAL A 457 18.33 8.63 23.32
C VAL A 457 16.87 8.98 23.07
N SER A 458 16.40 10.08 23.68
CA SER A 458 15.09 10.64 23.33
C SER A 458 15.06 11.11 21.87
N LEU A 459 13.94 10.85 21.19
CA LEU A 459 13.69 11.27 19.82
C LEU A 459 12.59 12.34 19.75
N GLU A 460 12.39 13.12 20.81
CA GLU A 460 11.33 14.14 20.89
C GLU A 460 11.39 15.13 19.71
N GLU A 461 12.56 15.66 19.39
CA GLU A 461 12.76 16.55 18.24
C GLU A 461 12.32 15.89 16.93
N PHE A 462 12.72 14.64 16.69
CA PHE A 462 12.32 13.90 15.50
C PHE A 462 10.79 13.72 15.44
N PHE A 463 10.18 13.33 16.55
CA PHE A 463 8.73 13.13 16.58
C PHE A 463 7.93 14.43 16.46
N ASN A 464 8.52 15.61 16.77
CA ASN A 464 7.89 16.88 16.44
C ASN A 464 7.69 17.06 14.93
N TYR A 465 8.63 16.59 14.08
CA TYR A 465 8.45 16.59 12.62
C TYR A 465 7.36 15.62 12.14
N VAL A 466 7.09 14.57 12.91
CA VAL A 466 6.01 13.60 12.64
C VAL A 466 4.65 14.19 13.01
N TYR A 467 4.53 14.81 14.18
CA TYR A 467 3.25 15.27 14.74
C TYR A 467 2.81 16.66 14.30
N THR A 468 3.73 17.45 13.75
CA THR A 468 3.49 18.84 13.41
C THR A 468 3.82 19.15 11.95
N VAL A 469 3.61 20.40 11.56
CA VAL A 469 4.01 20.95 10.26
C VAL A 469 5.40 21.59 10.29
N GLN A 470 6.15 21.39 11.37
CA GLN A 470 7.51 21.94 11.49
C GLN A 470 8.41 21.41 10.37
N GLU A 471 9.16 22.30 9.73
CA GLU A 471 10.17 21.96 8.72
C GLU A 471 11.31 21.17 9.38
N PRO A 472 11.71 19.99 8.84
CA PRO A 472 12.81 19.22 9.37
C PRO A 472 14.16 19.92 9.22
N ASP A 473 15.05 19.77 10.20
CA ASP A 473 16.44 20.21 10.08
C ASP A 473 17.25 19.23 9.21
N TYR A 474 17.04 19.31 7.91
CA TYR A 474 17.73 18.45 6.94
C TYR A 474 19.25 18.53 7.04
N LYS A 475 19.82 19.74 7.22
CA LYS A 475 21.28 19.93 7.31
C LYS A 475 21.88 19.10 8.43
N LYS A 476 21.25 19.11 9.61
CA LYS A 476 21.67 18.33 10.78
C LYS A 476 21.66 16.82 10.50
N TYR A 477 20.54 16.29 10.00
CA TYR A 477 20.39 14.85 9.81
C TYR A 477 21.26 14.30 8.69
N PHE A 478 21.40 15.02 7.58
CA PHE A 478 22.27 14.60 6.48
C PHE A 478 23.74 14.66 6.84
N ALA A 479 24.13 15.64 7.69
CA ALA A 479 25.49 15.72 8.19
C ALA A 479 25.93 14.47 8.96
N TYR A 480 25.03 13.76 9.64
CA TYR A 480 25.36 12.50 10.33
C TYR A 480 25.97 11.45 9.40
N ALA A 481 25.53 11.40 8.16
CA ALA A 481 26.02 10.47 7.13
C ALA A 481 27.08 11.08 6.20
N GLY A 482 27.69 12.21 6.56
CA GLY A 482 28.68 12.86 5.70
C GLY A 482 28.10 13.39 4.40
N LEU A 483 26.86 13.84 4.43
CA LEU A 483 26.15 14.47 3.33
C LEU A 483 25.89 15.94 3.63
N GLU A 484 25.88 16.75 2.58
CA GLU A 484 25.46 18.14 2.60
C GLU A 484 24.18 18.28 1.81
N ILE A 485 23.24 19.12 2.26
CA ILE A 485 21.99 19.42 1.56
C ILE A 485 21.81 20.93 1.46
N ASP A 486 21.56 21.42 0.24
CA ASP A 486 21.34 22.84 -0.02
C ASP A 486 19.89 23.22 0.28
N THR A 487 19.65 23.85 1.41
CA THR A 487 18.34 24.36 1.84
C THR A 487 18.23 25.88 1.72
N GLU A 488 19.17 26.53 1.03
CA GLU A 488 19.14 27.98 0.89
C GLU A 488 18.12 28.43 -0.15
N GLU A 489 17.38 29.47 0.20
CA GLU A 489 16.45 30.08 -0.73
C GLU A 489 17.19 30.88 -1.78
N LYS A 490 16.88 30.58 -3.04
CA LYS A 490 17.40 31.30 -4.20
C LYS A 490 16.25 31.96 -4.92
N THR A 491 16.40 33.24 -5.18
CA THR A 491 15.44 34.01 -5.98
C THR A 491 15.65 33.69 -7.45
N GLU A 492 14.59 33.23 -8.12
CA GLU A 492 14.58 33.00 -9.57
C GLU A 492 14.64 34.34 -10.31
N LYS A 493 15.35 34.40 -11.42
CA LYS A 493 15.48 35.65 -12.20
C LYS A 493 14.22 36.02 -12.96
N GLU A 494 13.43 35.03 -13.30
CA GLU A 494 12.23 35.16 -14.12
C GLU A 494 11.06 35.75 -13.31
N ALA A 495 10.23 36.52 -13.96
CA ALA A 495 9.01 37.01 -13.36
C ALA A 495 8.01 35.86 -13.17
N TRP A 496 7.35 35.84 -12.03
CA TRP A 496 6.46 34.76 -11.63
C TRP A 496 5.00 35.23 -11.58
N LEU A 497 4.15 34.52 -12.33
CA LEU A 497 2.69 34.67 -12.32
C LEU A 497 2.01 33.60 -11.47
N GLY A 498 2.50 32.35 -11.53
CA GLY A 498 2.00 31.23 -10.76
C GLY A 498 0.82 30.48 -11.41
N ILE A 499 0.62 30.57 -12.70
CA ILE A 499 -0.42 29.85 -13.44
C ILE A 499 0.20 28.72 -14.26
N LYS A 500 -0.41 27.50 -14.19
CA LYS A 500 -0.19 26.40 -15.13
C LYS A 500 -1.50 26.08 -15.84
N ALA A 501 -1.45 25.86 -17.15
CA ALA A 501 -2.62 25.59 -17.95
C ALA A 501 -2.38 24.46 -18.96
N LYS A 502 -3.45 23.92 -19.53
CA LYS A 502 -3.43 22.96 -20.65
C LYS A 502 -4.51 23.30 -21.67
N VAL A 503 -4.30 22.91 -22.90
CA VAL A 503 -5.35 22.98 -23.94
C VAL A 503 -6.35 21.85 -23.68
N GLN A 504 -7.63 22.23 -23.62
CA GLN A 504 -8.76 21.30 -23.50
C GLN A 504 -9.98 21.89 -24.23
N ASN A 505 -10.52 21.16 -25.22
CA ASN A 505 -11.67 21.61 -26.02
C ASN A 505 -11.45 23.04 -26.59
N ASP A 506 -10.33 23.26 -27.28
CA ASP A 506 -9.90 24.54 -27.88
C ASP A 506 -9.81 25.72 -26.91
N SER A 507 -9.83 25.46 -25.62
CA SER A 507 -9.70 26.45 -24.57
C SER A 507 -8.45 26.18 -23.71
N LEU A 508 -7.87 27.24 -23.15
CA LEU A 508 -6.73 27.12 -22.24
C LEU A 508 -7.25 27.00 -20.80
N LEU A 509 -7.35 25.76 -20.30
CA LEU A 509 -7.85 25.48 -18.96
C LEU A 509 -6.72 25.60 -17.92
N ILE A 510 -6.92 26.41 -16.90
CA ILE A 510 -6.00 26.53 -15.74
C ILE A 510 -6.03 25.23 -14.95
N THR A 511 -4.90 24.54 -14.90
CA THR A 511 -4.76 23.25 -14.19
C THR A 511 -4.23 23.41 -12.77
N ASN A 512 -3.43 24.46 -12.53
CA ASN A 512 -2.88 24.80 -11.23
C ASN A 512 -2.66 26.30 -11.09
N VAL A 513 -2.85 26.80 -9.88
CA VAL A 513 -2.41 28.13 -9.47
C VAL A 513 -1.54 27.96 -8.24
N ASP A 514 -0.29 28.38 -8.33
CA ASP A 514 0.66 28.20 -7.25
C ASP A 514 0.22 28.98 -6.00
N TRP A 515 0.32 28.37 -4.84
CA TRP A 515 -0.03 28.97 -3.55
C TRP A 515 0.76 30.28 -3.34
N GLU A 516 0.07 31.34 -2.87
CA GLU A 516 0.64 32.67 -2.62
C GLU A 516 1.24 33.38 -3.84
N SER A 517 1.06 32.85 -5.05
CA SER A 517 1.46 33.54 -6.28
C SER A 517 0.62 34.80 -6.54
N PRO A 518 1.09 35.74 -7.37
CA PRO A 518 0.29 36.88 -7.82
C PRO A 518 -1.11 36.47 -8.31
N ALA A 519 -1.18 35.43 -9.14
CA ALA A 519 -2.45 34.92 -9.65
C ALA A 519 -3.36 34.40 -8.51
N TRP A 520 -2.79 33.73 -7.52
CA TRP A 520 -3.53 33.26 -6.36
C TRP A 520 -4.09 34.43 -5.53
N GLN A 521 -3.26 35.42 -5.22
CA GLN A 521 -3.64 36.59 -4.41
C GLN A 521 -4.76 37.41 -5.06
N GLU A 522 -4.73 37.51 -6.38
CA GLU A 522 -5.74 38.26 -7.16
C GLU A 522 -6.96 37.40 -7.53
N GLY A 523 -7.10 36.20 -6.97
CA GLY A 523 -8.31 35.37 -7.10
C GLY A 523 -8.42 34.55 -8.37
N VAL A 524 -7.36 34.34 -9.13
CA VAL A 524 -7.32 33.33 -10.18
C VAL A 524 -7.29 31.95 -9.56
N ARG A 525 -8.07 31.01 -10.12
CA ARG A 525 -8.22 29.66 -9.57
C ARG A 525 -8.14 28.58 -10.66
N ARG A 526 -7.79 27.35 -10.26
CA ARG A 526 -7.84 26.19 -11.15
C ARG A 526 -9.25 25.98 -11.71
N GLN A 527 -9.34 25.32 -12.85
CA GLN A 527 -10.57 25.08 -13.62
C GLN A 527 -11.19 26.32 -14.28
N GLN A 528 -10.64 27.51 -14.11
CA GLN A 528 -11.01 28.65 -14.91
C GLN A 528 -10.41 28.54 -16.31
N VAL A 529 -11.07 29.15 -17.30
CA VAL A 529 -10.54 29.26 -18.67
C VAL A 529 -9.75 30.55 -18.76
N LEU A 530 -8.48 30.46 -19.17
CA LEU A 530 -7.61 31.59 -19.46
C LEU A 530 -7.90 32.07 -20.89
N LEU A 531 -8.40 33.28 -21.03
CA LEU A 531 -8.82 33.86 -22.33
C LEU A 531 -7.76 34.74 -22.96
N SER A 532 -7.16 35.62 -22.15
CA SER A 532 -6.22 36.64 -22.67
C SER A 532 -5.13 36.99 -21.67
N ILE A 533 -4.00 37.44 -22.21
CA ILE A 533 -2.87 38.03 -21.48
C ILE A 533 -2.61 39.40 -22.11
N ASN A 534 -2.71 40.47 -21.33
CA ASN A 534 -2.57 41.86 -21.81
C ASN A 534 -3.48 42.23 -23.00
N GLY A 535 -4.66 41.58 -23.08
CA GLY A 535 -5.65 41.85 -24.13
C GLY A 535 -5.47 40.95 -25.38
N GLU A 536 -4.37 40.25 -25.53
CA GLU A 536 -4.14 39.26 -26.59
C GLU A 536 -4.66 37.88 -26.18
N LYS A 537 -5.12 37.08 -27.16
CA LYS A 537 -5.60 35.72 -26.93
C LYS A 537 -4.49 34.89 -26.27
N ALA A 538 -4.80 34.26 -25.13
CA ALA A 538 -3.85 33.43 -24.41
C ALA A 538 -3.63 32.09 -25.14
N ASP A 539 -2.36 31.66 -25.21
CA ASP A 539 -1.93 30.33 -25.57
C ASP A 539 -0.82 29.84 -24.63
N LEU A 540 -0.46 28.55 -24.72
CA LEU A 540 0.58 27.97 -23.86
C LEU A 540 1.92 28.67 -24.04
N LYS A 541 2.30 28.98 -25.27
CA LYS A 541 3.58 29.63 -25.57
C LYS A 541 3.67 31.02 -24.93
N THR A 542 2.64 31.85 -25.10
CA THR A 542 2.58 33.17 -24.49
C THR A 542 2.64 33.10 -22.95
N LEU A 543 1.97 32.11 -22.36
CA LEU A 543 1.99 31.89 -20.90
C LEU A 543 3.38 31.46 -20.40
N GLU A 544 4.04 30.54 -21.11
CA GLU A 544 5.39 30.06 -20.77
C GLU A 544 6.47 31.12 -20.94
N GLU A 545 6.38 31.92 -22.02
CA GLU A 545 7.35 32.97 -22.31
C GLU A 545 7.16 34.25 -21.46
N LEU A 546 6.04 34.38 -20.74
CA LEU A 546 5.68 35.60 -20.00
C LEU A 546 6.76 35.96 -18.97
N GLY A 547 7.23 34.99 -18.18
CA GLY A 547 8.27 35.21 -17.18
C GLY A 547 9.64 35.60 -17.74
N GLN A 548 9.91 35.25 -19.01
CA GLN A 548 11.16 35.63 -19.69
C GLN A 548 11.08 37.01 -20.33
N LYS A 549 9.87 37.43 -20.77
CA LYS A 549 9.63 38.70 -21.45
C LYS A 549 9.38 39.87 -20.51
N LEU A 550 8.84 39.59 -19.32
CA LEU A 550 8.49 40.59 -18.32
C LEU A 550 9.41 40.48 -17.09
N LYS A 551 9.37 41.52 -16.28
CA LYS A 551 10.17 41.61 -15.05
C LYS A 551 9.30 41.57 -13.80
N PRO A 552 9.83 41.18 -12.66
CA PRO A 552 9.17 41.37 -11.37
C PRO A 552 8.77 42.84 -11.19
N GLY A 553 7.53 43.09 -10.77
CA GLY A 553 6.95 44.42 -10.67
C GLY A 553 6.17 44.90 -11.89
N ASP A 554 6.27 44.22 -13.03
CA ASP A 554 5.48 44.56 -14.22
C ASP A 554 4.00 44.19 -14.00
N LEU A 555 3.12 45.07 -14.48
CA LEU A 555 1.67 44.87 -14.45
C LEU A 555 1.22 44.00 -15.62
N VAL A 556 0.53 42.92 -15.32
CA VAL A 556 -0.10 42.03 -16.32
C VAL A 556 -1.60 42.02 -16.12
N LYS A 557 -2.37 42.06 -17.22
CA LYS A 557 -3.83 41.91 -17.23
C LYS A 557 -4.20 40.51 -17.71
N ILE A 558 -4.78 39.70 -16.86
CA ILE A 558 -5.18 38.31 -17.17
C ILE A 558 -6.70 38.25 -17.34
N GLY A 559 -7.17 37.87 -18.53
CA GLY A 559 -8.59 37.64 -18.81
C GLY A 559 -8.95 36.17 -18.53
N VAL A 560 -9.90 35.95 -17.61
CA VAL A 560 -10.37 34.59 -17.26
C VAL A 560 -11.89 34.52 -17.27
N VAL A 561 -12.45 33.30 -17.38
CA VAL A 561 -13.87 33.05 -17.15
C VAL A 561 -14.09 32.67 -15.70
N GLN A 562 -14.83 33.53 -14.98
CA GLN A 562 -15.28 33.28 -13.61
C GLN A 562 -16.81 33.29 -13.54
N ASN A 563 -17.44 32.24 -13.04
CA ASN A 563 -18.89 32.12 -12.93
C ASN A 563 -19.63 32.44 -14.24
N GLY A 564 -19.09 32.00 -15.38
CA GLY A 564 -19.64 32.22 -16.72
C GLY A 564 -19.45 33.63 -17.29
N LYS A 565 -18.71 34.51 -16.61
CA LYS A 565 -18.42 35.89 -17.08
C LYS A 565 -16.91 36.06 -17.34
N THR A 566 -16.58 36.80 -18.36
CA THR A 566 -15.21 37.23 -18.59
C THR A 566 -14.83 38.34 -17.60
N VAL A 567 -13.74 38.13 -16.88
CA VAL A 567 -13.19 39.08 -15.91
C VAL A 567 -11.73 39.35 -16.31
N ILE A 568 -11.36 40.65 -16.33
CA ILE A 568 -9.97 41.09 -16.51
C ILE A 568 -9.38 41.41 -15.14
N ILE A 569 -8.33 40.67 -14.77
CA ILE A 569 -7.70 40.78 -13.45
C ILE A 569 -6.30 41.39 -13.65
N PRO A 570 -6.04 42.61 -13.22
CA PRO A 570 -4.71 43.19 -13.18
C PRO A 570 -3.91 42.61 -12.01
N MET A 571 -2.64 42.27 -12.21
CA MET A 571 -1.76 41.78 -11.17
C MET A 571 -0.31 42.17 -11.42
N LEU A 572 0.43 42.40 -10.36
CA LEU A 572 1.87 42.66 -10.42
C LEU A 572 2.63 41.31 -10.36
N LEU A 573 3.52 41.08 -11.30
CA LEU A 573 4.39 39.91 -11.27
C LEU A 573 5.36 39.99 -10.09
N SER A 574 5.61 38.88 -9.43
CA SER A 574 6.59 38.78 -8.36
C SER A 574 7.82 37.97 -8.77
N GLN A 575 8.70 37.73 -7.84
CA GLN A 575 9.79 36.76 -7.98
C GLN A 575 9.48 35.51 -7.20
N LYS A 576 9.78 34.35 -7.77
CA LYS A 576 9.67 33.09 -7.07
C LYS A 576 10.99 32.82 -6.33
N THR A 577 10.87 32.34 -5.11
CA THR A 577 12.00 31.74 -4.40
C THR A 577 11.88 30.22 -4.44
N SER A 578 12.98 29.52 -4.54
CA SER A 578 13.03 28.08 -4.52
C SER A 578 14.25 27.56 -3.76
N LYS A 579 14.13 26.38 -3.15
CA LYS A 579 15.25 25.64 -2.55
C LYS A 579 15.59 24.47 -3.44
N SER A 580 16.88 24.24 -3.70
CA SER A 580 17.31 23.16 -4.60
C SER A 580 17.22 21.79 -3.95
N PHE A 581 17.41 21.72 -2.64
CA PHE A 581 17.57 20.50 -1.85
C PHE A 581 18.63 19.55 -2.43
N GLU A 582 19.62 20.11 -3.14
CA GLU A 582 20.69 19.33 -3.74
C GLU A 582 21.51 18.62 -2.66
N ILE A 583 21.63 17.29 -2.80
CA ILE A 583 22.38 16.45 -1.86
C ILE A 583 23.73 16.12 -2.46
N LYS A 584 24.79 16.38 -1.69
CA LYS A 584 26.19 16.10 -2.06
C LYS A 584 26.91 15.34 -0.95
N ARG A 585 27.88 14.53 -1.33
CA ARG A 585 28.82 13.93 -0.38
C ARG A 585 29.80 15.02 0.09
N LYS A 586 30.05 15.09 1.39
CA LYS A 586 31.10 15.98 1.94
C LYS A 586 32.46 15.64 1.34
N SER A 587 33.27 16.66 1.05
CA SER A 587 34.66 16.48 0.55
C SER A 587 35.58 15.83 1.59
N ASN A 588 35.41 16.17 2.88
CA ASN A 588 36.20 15.67 3.99
C ASN A 588 35.30 15.17 5.14
N PRO A 589 34.58 14.05 4.96
CA PRO A 589 33.73 13.52 6.01
C PRO A 589 34.59 12.89 7.14
N ALA A 590 34.08 12.98 8.38
CA ALA A 590 34.67 12.28 9.52
C ALA A 590 34.58 10.75 9.34
N GLU A 591 35.37 9.97 10.07
CA GLU A 591 35.41 8.51 9.91
C GLU A 591 34.07 7.84 10.20
N LEU A 592 33.35 8.30 11.21
CA LEU A 592 31.99 7.81 11.48
C LEU A 592 31.03 8.11 10.34
N GLU A 593 31.06 9.33 9.79
CA GLU A 593 30.25 9.77 8.67
C GLU A 593 30.47 8.88 7.42
N LYS A 594 31.76 8.61 7.09
CA LYS A 594 32.13 7.69 5.99
C LYS A 594 31.59 6.29 6.22
N THR A 595 31.80 5.77 7.45
CA THR A 595 31.35 4.41 7.80
C THR A 595 29.83 4.30 7.73
N MET A 596 29.10 5.32 8.18
CA MET A 596 27.64 5.36 8.12
C MET A 596 27.15 5.37 6.67
N LEU A 597 27.68 6.27 5.83
CA LEU A 597 27.28 6.36 4.43
C LEU A 597 27.54 5.05 3.68
N LYS A 598 28.74 4.49 3.86
CA LYS A 598 29.12 3.21 3.25
C LYS A 598 28.22 2.05 3.70
N SER A 599 27.91 1.97 5.00
CA SER A 599 27.04 0.93 5.55
C SER A 599 25.61 1.10 5.07
N TRP A 600 25.09 2.32 5.02
CA TRP A 600 23.74 2.63 4.55
C TRP A 600 23.56 2.27 3.07
N LEU A 601 24.51 2.67 2.22
CA LEU A 601 24.49 2.38 0.78
C LEU A 601 24.99 0.97 0.43
N LYS A 602 25.54 0.20 1.38
CA LYS A 602 26.26 -1.06 1.14
C LYS A 602 27.32 -0.91 0.03
N GLU A 603 28.21 0.13 0.16
CA GLU A 603 29.35 0.41 -0.73
C GLU A 603 30.66 -0.18 -0.21
#